data_fb6d6db82bae1ff5cfdafaf45b59cc54
#
_entry.id   fb6d6db82bae1ff5cfdafaf45b59cc54
#
_cell.length_a   1.000
_cell.length_b   1.000
_cell.length_c   1.000
_cell.angle_alpha   90.00
_cell.angle_beta   90.00
_cell.angle_gamma   90.00
#
_symmetry.space_group_name_H-M   'P 1'
#
loop_
_entity.id
_entity.type
_entity.pdbx_description
1 polymer ?
#
loop_
_entity_poly.entity_id
_entity_poly.type
_entity_poly.pdbx_seq_one_letter_code
_entity_poly.pdbx_strand_id
1 'polypeptide(L)'
;MPTITAFENSPDRGKGQARDVRVRWALEEVGQPHDVRLLSFAAMKQPAHLALHPFGQIPTYEDGDLALFESGAIVLHIAERHEGLLPGDANARARAIAWMFAALSTIEPPIVELTMAMLFERDKSWSAERLPMLQDRVRTRLGELSARISGADWLDGAFSAGDLMMVTVLRRLNTSGLLDEYPAIAAYVARGEARPAFRRAFDAQLAVLTATARS
;
A
#
# COMPACT_ATOMS: atom_id res chain seq x y z
N MET A 1 -3.54 18.37 -14.15
CA MET A 1 -2.59 17.61 -13.31
C MET A 1 -3.40 16.98 -12.20
N PRO A 2 -3.30 15.68 -12.00
CA PRO A 2 -4.09 15.00 -10.98
C PRO A 2 -3.72 15.45 -9.57
N THR A 3 -4.71 15.43 -8.67
CA THR A 3 -4.55 15.72 -7.25
C THR A 3 -4.89 14.48 -6.43
N ILE A 4 -4.04 14.10 -5.49
CA ILE A 4 -4.31 13.03 -4.53
C ILE A 4 -4.47 13.60 -3.12
N THR A 5 -5.24 12.90 -2.26
CA THR A 5 -5.30 13.26 -0.85
C THR A 5 -4.37 12.39 0.00
N ALA A 6 -3.77 13.00 1.02
CA ALA A 6 -2.89 12.34 1.98
C ALA A 6 -3.10 12.92 3.39
N PHE A 7 -2.59 12.25 4.41
CA PHE A 7 -2.59 12.80 5.77
C PHE A 7 -1.63 13.99 5.89
N GLU A 8 -2.06 15.05 6.56
CA GLU A 8 -1.18 16.11 7.05
C GLU A 8 -0.28 15.63 8.21
N ASN A 9 -0.81 14.71 9.02
CA ASN A 9 -0.07 14.06 10.11
C ASN A 9 -0.40 12.56 10.12
N SER A 10 0.46 11.78 9.47
CA SER A 10 0.24 10.34 9.30
C SER A 10 0.36 9.58 10.64
N PRO A 11 -0.63 8.73 11.00
CA PRO A 11 -0.60 7.96 12.25
C PRO A 11 0.52 6.92 12.29
N ASP A 12 1.12 6.57 11.16
CA ASP A 12 2.23 5.64 11.07
C ASP A 12 3.60 6.25 11.40
N ARG A 13 3.60 7.57 11.71
CA ARG A 13 4.82 8.33 12.05
C ARG A 13 5.92 8.20 10.99
N GLY A 14 5.55 8.28 9.73
CA GLY A 14 6.48 8.27 8.60
C GLY A 14 7.01 6.89 8.22
N LYS A 15 6.38 5.80 8.65
CA LYS A 15 6.78 4.43 8.27
C LYS A 15 6.36 4.05 6.84
N GLY A 16 5.66 4.92 6.13
CA GLY A 16 5.20 4.67 4.76
C GLY A 16 4.13 3.59 4.68
N GLN A 17 3.26 3.51 5.69
CA GLN A 17 2.17 2.54 5.76
C GLN A 17 0.82 3.16 5.38
N ALA A 18 0.73 4.50 5.32
CA ALA A 18 -0.47 5.17 4.84
C ALA A 18 -0.66 4.89 3.34
N ARG A 19 -1.90 4.63 2.94
CA ARG A 19 -2.22 4.06 1.62
C ARG A 19 -1.98 5.02 0.45
N ASP A 20 -1.81 6.32 0.69
CA ASP A 20 -1.42 7.28 -0.35
C ASP A 20 -0.04 6.96 -0.95
N VAL A 21 0.87 6.28 -0.23
CA VAL A 21 2.15 5.82 -0.79
C VAL A 21 1.98 4.94 -2.02
N ARG A 22 0.91 4.14 -2.11
CA ARG A 22 0.60 3.29 -3.27
C ARG A 22 0.36 4.12 -4.52
N VAL A 23 -0.44 5.18 -4.36
CA VAL A 23 -0.80 6.08 -5.45
C VAL A 23 0.39 6.96 -5.84
N ARG A 24 1.12 7.51 -4.85
CA ARG A 24 2.37 8.23 -5.10
C ARG A 24 3.36 7.38 -5.88
N TRP A 25 3.58 6.14 -5.44
CA TRP A 25 4.50 5.23 -6.13
C TRP A 25 4.06 4.93 -7.56
N ALA A 26 2.78 4.67 -7.80
CA ALA A 26 2.25 4.44 -9.15
C ALA A 26 2.49 5.66 -10.06
N LEU A 27 2.20 6.88 -9.58
CA LEU A 27 2.44 8.12 -10.33
C LEU A 27 3.93 8.35 -10.61
N GLU A 28 4.80 8.05 -9.64
CA GLU A 28 6.26 8.14 -9.81
C GLU A 28 6.83 7.09 -10.78
N GLU A 29 6.27 5.87 -10.81
CA GLU A 29 6.69 4.83 -11.77
C GLU A 29 6.39 5.23 -13.21
N VAL A 30 5.26 5.89 -13.43
CA VAL A 30 4.85 6.32 -14.78
C VAL A 30 5.31 7.74 -15.11
N GLY A 31 6.03 8.40 -14.21
CA GLY A 31 6.53 9.76 -14.40
C GLY A 31 5.43 10.83 -14.49
N GLN A 32 4.26 10.59 -13.89
CA GLN A 32 3.13 11.53 -13.91
C GLN A 32 3.24 12.54 -12.77
N PRO A 33 3.45 13.85 -13.06
CA PRO A 33 3.38 14.91 -12.06
C PRO A 33 2.00 14.97 -11.42
N HIS A 34 1.96 15.26 -10.10
CA HIS A 34 0.72 15.30 -9.34
C HIS A 34 0.81 16.29 -8.17
N ASP A 35 -0.34 16.80 -7.77
CA ASP A 35 -0.52 17.61 -6.55
C ASP A 35 -0.95 16.73 -5.38
N VAL A 36 -0.67 17.19 -4.16
CA VAL A 36 -1.08 16.53 -2.93
C VAL A 36 -1.86 17.49 -2.06
N ARG A 37 -3.13 17.15 -1.78
CA ARG A 37 -3.96 17.83 -0.80
C ARG A 37 -3.86 17.11 0.54
N LEU A 38 -3.32 17.82 1.53
CA LEU A 38 -3.19 17.29 2.89
C LEU A 38 -4.49 17.45 3.66
N LEU A 39 -4.88 16.44 4.43
CA LEU A 39 -6.10 16.40 5.22
C LEU A 39 -5.83 15.95 6.66
N SER A 40 -6.47 16.65 7.60
CA SER A 40 -6.61 16.18 8.97
C SER A 40 -7.67 15.07 9.09
N PHE A 41 -7.65 14.31 10.17
CA PHE A 41 -8.70 13.34 10.47
C PHE A 41 -10.10 13.98 10.52
N ALA A 42 -10.20 15.21 11.03
CA ALA A 42 -11.46 15.96 11.07
C ALA A 42 -11.91 16.37 9.66
N ALA A 43 -10.99 16.82 8.81
CA ALA A 43 -11.29 17.23 7.43
C ALA A 43 -11.82 16.04 6.60
N MET A 44 -11.30 14.83 6.81
CA MET A 44 -11.80 13.62 6.12
C MET A 44 -13.26 13.27 6.43
N LYS A 45 -13.83 13.81 7.49
CA LYS A 45 -15.25 13.60 7.89
C LYS A 45 -16.16 14.75 7.47
N GLN A 46 -15.64 15.77 6.80
CA GLN A 46 -16.45 16.86 6.29
C GLN A 46 -17.15 16.50 4.97
N PRO A 47 -18.32 17.10 4.68
CA PRO A 47 -19.08 16.82 3.46
C PRO A 47 -18.27 16.92 2.17
N ALA A 48 -17.37 17.89 2.09
CA ALA A 48 -16.53 18.09 0.91
C ALA A 48 -15.65 16.89 0.60
N HIS A 49 -15.07 16.22 1.61
CA HIS A 49 -14.28 15.02 1.40
C HIS A 49 -15.16 13.77 1.27
N LEU A 50 -16.27 13.69 2.00
CA LEU A 50 -17.22 12.58 1.92
C LEU A 50 -17.84 12.47 0.52
N ALA A 51 -17.98 13.56 -0.21
CA ALA A 51 -18.41 13.56 -1.61
C ALA A 51 -17.39 12.86 -2.54
N LEU A 52 -16.09 12.91 -2.20
CA LEU A 52 -15.03 12.24 -2.95
C LEU A 52 -14.78 10.80 -2.47
N HIS A 53 -14.92 10.56 -1.16
CA HIS A 53 -14.69 9.26 -0.53
C HIS A 53 -15.77 8.96 0.51
N PRO A 54 -16.78 8.16 0.19
CA PRO A 54 -17.97 7.97 1.03
C PRO A 54 -17.66 7.37 2.42
N PHE A 55 -16.53 6.70 2.57
CA PHE A 55 -16.07 6.15 3.86
C PHE A 55 -15.18 7.12 4.65
N GLY A 56 -14.92 8.32 4.11
CA GLY A 56 -14.08 9.34 4.74
C GLY A 56 -12.67 8.86 5.06
N GLN A 57 -12.01 8.30 4.06
CA GLN A 57 -10.63 7.81 4.11
C GLN A 57 -9.75 8.50 3.06
N ILE A 58 -8.46 8.23 3.07
CA ILE A 58 -7.49 8.61 2.03
C ILE A 58 -6.88 7.32 1.44
N PRO A 59 -6.34 7.37 0.22
CA PRO A 59 -6.32 8.49 -0.71
C PRO A 59 -7.60 8.62 -1.53
N THR A 60 -7.86 9.83 -2.06
CA THR A 60 -8.67 10.07 -3.26
C THR A 60 -7.75 10.48 -4.40
N TYR A 61 -8.26 10.40 -5.62
CA TYR A 61 -7.61 10.87 -6.84
C TYR A 61 -8.62 11.69 -7.63
N GLU A 62 -8.23 12.89 -8.04
CA GLU A 62 -9.06 13.81 -8.82
C GLU A 62 -8.28 14.23 -10.07
N ASP A 63 -8.89 14.11 -11.27
CA ASP A 63 -8.32 14.57 -12.54
C ASP A 63 -9.44 15.03 -13.48
N GLY A 64 -9.56 16.34 -13.69
CA GLY A 64 -10.71 16.94 -14.37
C GLY A 64 -12.01 16.63 -13.64
N ASP A 65 -12.97 16.04 -14.32
CA ASP A 65 -14.28 15.66 -13.76
C ASP A 65 -14.27 14.28 -13.09
N LEU A 66 -13.15 13.56 -13.13
CA LEU A 66 -13.04 12.25 -12.52
C LEU A 66 -12.62 12.38 -11.05
N ALA A 67 -13.37 11.74 -10.16
CA ALA A 67 -12.97 11.47 -8.78
C ALA A 67 -12.99 9.97 -8.50
N LEU A 68 -11.90 9.45 -7.96
CA LEU A 68 -11.77 8.04 -7.56
C LEU A 68 -11.40 7.91 -6.09
N PHE A 69 -11.87 6.86 -5.48
CA PHE A 69 -11.41 6.38 -4.17
C PHE A 69 -11.02 4.89 -4.29
N GLU A 70 -10.52 4.27 -3.23
CA GLU A 70 -9.83 2.99 -3.18
C GLU A 70 -8.46 3.02 -3.85
N SER A 71 -7.41 2.85 -3.03
CA SER A 71 -6.02 2.91 -3.53
C SER A 71 -5.73 1.91 -4.65
N GLY A 72 -6.37 0.73 -4.62
CA GLY A 72 -6.24 -0.27 -5.69
C GLY A 72 -6.89 0.16 -7.01
N ALA A 73 -8.09 0.77 -6.93
CA ALA A 73 -8.78 1.29 -8.11
C ALA A 73 -8.01 2.46 -8.73
N ILE A 74 -7.46 3.35 -7.91
CA ILE A 74 -6.63 4.47 -8.36
C ILE A 74 -5.36 3.97 -9.03
N VAL A 75 -4.65 3.01 -8.43
CA VAL A 75 -3.44 2.41 -9.04
C VAL A 75 -3.77 1.71 -10.35
N LEU A 76 -4.87 0.98 -10.43
CA LEU A 76 -5.32 0.34 -11.68
C LEU A 76 -5.61 1.39 -12.76
N HIS A 77 -6.34 2.45 -12.43
CA HIS A 77 -6.63 3.55 -13.35
C HIS A 77 -5.36 4.20 -13.92
N ILE A 78 -4.36 4.46 -13.06
CA ILE A 78 -3.05 4.99 -13.49
C ILE A 78 -2.36 3.99 -14.42
N ALA A 79 -2.33 2.72 -14.04
CA ALA A 79 -1.68 1.64 -14.78
C ALA A 79 -2.33 1.35 -16.15
N GLU A 80 -3.62 1.64 -16.30
CA GLU A 80 -4.35 1.49 -17.56
C GLU A 80 -4.10 2.64 -18.55
N ARG A 81 -3.71 3.80 -18.06
CA ARG A 81 -3.49 5.01 -18.85
C ARG A 81 -2.03 5.27 -19.21
N HIS A 82 -1.12 4.60 -18.53
CA HIS A 82 0.32 4.78 -18.71
C HIS A 82 1.00 3.42 -18.85
N GLU A 83 2.08 3.40 -19.61
CA GLU A 83 2.93 2.21 -19.73
C GLU A 83 3.76 1.97 -18.45
N GLY A 84 4.23 0.73 -18.26
CA GLY A 84 5.20 0.36 -17.21
C GLY A 84 4.62 -0.35 -16.00
N LEU A 85 3.30 -0.27 -15.75
CA LEU A 85 2.67 -0.92 -14.59
C LEU A 85 1.78 -2.12 -14.96
N LEU A 86 1.33 -2.24 -16.21
CA LEU A 86 0.59 -3.40 -16.69
C LEU A 86 1.24 -3.95 -17.98
N PRO A 87 1.35 -5.30 -18.10
CA PRO A 87 1.80 -5.92 -19.33
C PRO A 87 0.89 -5.62 -20.53
N GLY A 88 1.47 -5.58 -21.74
CA GLY A 88 0.70 -5.42 -22.97
C GLY A 88 -0.07 -6.68 -23.37
N ASP A 89 0.43 -7.87 -23.03
CA ASP A 89 -0.29 -9.13 -23.24
C ASP A 89 -1.54 -9.22 -22.37
N ALA A 90 -2.68 -9.57 -22.95
CA ALA A 90 -3.98 -9.57 -22.26
C ALA A 90 -4.04 -10.55 -21.09
N ASN A 91 -3.42 -11.73 -21.22
CA ASN A 91 -3.42 -12.73 -20.16
C ASN A 91 -2.46 -12.35 -19.02
N ALA A 92 -1.28 -11.84 -19.33
CA ALA A 92 -0.34 -11.31 -18.34
C ALA A 92 -0.94 -10.10 -17.61
N ARG A 93 -1.63 -9.21 -18.34
CA ARG A 93 -2.38 -8.08 -17.76
C ARG A 93 -3.45 -8.56 -16.77
N ALA A 94 -4.24 -9.56 -17.15
CA ALA A 94 -5.26 -10.13 -16.27
C ALA A 94 -4.64 -10.72 -14.99
N ARG A 95 -3.49 -11.41 -15.10
CA ARG A 95 -2.77 -11.95 -13.94
C ARG A 95 -2.19 -10.85 -13.04
N ALA A 96 -1.64 -9.78 -13.61
CA ALA A 96 -1.16 -8.63 -12.84
C ALA A 96 -2.30 -7.97 -12.02
N ILE A 97 -3.48 -7.81 -12.64
CA ILE A 97 -4.68 -7.31 -11.95
C ILE A 97 -5.14 -8.30 -10.85
N ALA A 98 -5.12 -9.61 -11.14
CA ALA A 98 -5.43 -10.62 -10.12
C ALA A 98 -4.49 -10.51 -8.90
N TRP A 99 -3.20 -10.24 -9.10
CA TRP A 99 -2.25 -10.00 -8.03
C TRP A 99 -2.52 -8.71 -7.24
N MET A 100 -3.02 -7.64 -7.89
CA MET A 100 -3.47 -6.44 -7.16
C MET A 100 -4.60 -6.78 -6.19
N PHE A 101 -5.61 -7.54 -6.65
CA PHE A 101 -6.72 -7.98 -5.80
C PHE A 101 -6.27 -8.96 -4.72
N ALA A 102 -5.37 -9.89 -5.04
CA ALA A 102 -4.81 -10.82 -4.05
C ALA A 102 -4.06 -10.07 -2.92
N ALA A 103 -3.31 -9.03 -3.27
CA ALA A 103 -2.65 -8.18 -2.27
C ALA A 103 -3.66 -7.56 -1.31
N LEU A 104 -4.76 -7.00 -1.82
CA LEU A 104 -5.76 -6.29 -1.02
C LEU A 104 -6.74 -7.19 -0.28
N SER A 105 -7.17 -8.30 -0.91
CA SER A 105 -8.28 -9.11 -0.40
C SER A 105 -7.82 -10.38 0.31
N THR A 106 -6.59 -10.85 0.04
CA THR A 106 -6.06 -12.10 0.58
C THR A 106 -4.92 -11.88 1.57
N ILE A 107 -3.97 -11.00 1.23
CA ILE A 107 -2.76 -10.78 2.03
C ILE A 107 -2.93 -9.62 3.02
N GLU A 108 -3.53 -8.49 2.62
CA GLU A 108 -3.67 -7.32 3.50
C GLU A 108 -4.57 -7.58 4.73
N PRO A 109 -5.75 -8.24 4.64
CA PRO A 109 -6.65 -8.35 5.77
C PRO A 109 -6.04 -8.98 7.02
N PRO A 110 -5.39 -10.16 6.98
CA PRO A 110 -4.77 -10.74 8.18
C PRO A 110 -3.61 -9.88 8.71
N ILE A 111 -2.87 -9.18 7.85
CA ILE A 111 -1.79 -8.26 8.26
C ILE A 111 -2.36 -7.04 8.99
N VAL A 112 -3.44 -6.46 8.48
CA VAL A 112 -4.11 -5.32 9.13
C VAL A 112 -4.70 -5.76 10.47
N GLU A 113 -5.37 -6.92 10.54
CA GLU A 113 -5.92 -7.45 11.78
C GLU A 113 -4.84 -7.64 12.84
N LEU A 114 -3.72 -8.25 12.47
CA LEU A 114 -2.55 -8.40 13.36
C LEU A 114 -2.02 -7.03 13.82
N THR A 115 -1.84 -6.08 12.90
CA THR A 115 -1.35 -4.74 13.23
C THR A 115 -2.29 -4.02 14.21
N MET A 116 -3.60 -4.11 13.99
CA MET A 116 -4.60 -3.49 14.87
C MET A 116 -4.60 -4.13 16.25
N ALA A 117 -4.49 -5.47 16.33
CA ALA A 117 -4.38 -6.17 17.61
C ALA A 117 -3.12 -5.75 18.38
N MET A 118 -1.97 -5.66 17.71
CA MET A 118 -0.71 -5.21 18.34
C MET A 118 -0.77 -3.75 18.83
N LEU A 119 -1.52 -2.88 18.17
CA LEU A 119 -1.60 -1.46 18.54
C LEU A 119 -2.67 -1.17 19.59
N PHE A 120 -3.85 -1.81 19.52
CA PHE A 120 -5.02 -1.42 20.29
C PHE A 120 -5.52 -2.50 21.26
N GLU A 121 -5.06 -3.74 21.14
CA GLU A 121 -5.53 -4.84 21.99
C GLU A 121 -4.44 -5.39 22.93
N ARG A 122 -3.22 -4.86 22.90
CA ARG A 122 -2.08 -5.39 23.66
C ARG A 122 -2.33 -5.48 25.19
N ASP A 123 -3.14 -4.54 25.72
CA ASP A 123 -3.46 -4.46 27.14
C ASP A 123 -4.79 -5.17 27.50
N LYS A 124 -5.39 -5.92 26.56
CA LYS A 124 -6.62 -6.68 26.77
C LYS A 124 -6.32 -8.07 27.28
N SER A 125 -7.21 -8.59 28.15
CA SER A 125 -7.05 -9.93 28.75
C SER A 125 -6.94 -11.07 27.74
N TRP A 126 -7.55 -10.92 26.57
CA TRP A 126 -7.52 -11.93 25.48
C TRP A 126 -6.32 -11.80 24.54
N SER A 127 -5.48 -10.77 24.69
CA SER A 127 -4.36 -10.48 23.77
C SER A 127 -3.38 -11.65 23.69
N ALA A 128 -3.05 -12.27 24.83
CA ALA A 128 -2.11 -13.40 24.91
C ALA A 128 -2.56 -14.63 24.12
N GLU A 129 -3.88 -14.88 24.02
CA GLU A 129 -4.44 -15.99 23.26
C GLU A 129 -4.65 -15.62 21.78
N ARG A 130 -5.12 -14.40 21.52
CA ARG A 130 -5.48 -13.92 20.17
C ARG A 130 -4.25 -13.69 19.29
N LEU A 131 -3.19 -13.09 19.85
CA LEU A 131 -2.05 -12.64 19.06
C LEU A 131 -1.33 -13.79 18.33
N PRO A 132 -1.04 -14.96 18.93
CA PRO A 132 -0.48 -16.11 18.21
C PRO A 132 -1.36 -16.58 17.07
N MET A 133 -2.68 -16.63 17.25
CA MET A 133 -3.62 -17.05 16.20
C MET A 133 -3.57 -16.10 14.98
N LEU A 134 -3.46 -14.78 15.21
CA LEU A 134 -3.33 -13.80 14.14
C LEU A 134 -1.99 -13.92 13.42
N GLN A 135 -0.91 -14.14 14.18
CA GLN A 135 0.42 -14.39 13.61
C GLN A 135 0.41 -15.64 12.72
N ASP A 136 -0.23 -16.73 13.15
CA ASP A 136 -0.30 -17.96 12.37
C ASP A 136 -1.12 -17.80 11.08
N ARG A 137 -2.17 -16.98 11.09
CA ARG A 137 -2.89 -16.62 9.86
C ARG A 137 -2.00 -15.86 8.87
N VAL A 138 -1.19 -14.94 9.38
CA VAL A 138 -0.21 -14.22 8.54
C VAL A 138 0.83 -15.19 8.01
N ARG A 139 1.42 -16.07 8.87
CA ARG A 139 2.40 -17.09 8.46
C ARG A 139 1.86 -18.00 7.36
N THR A 140 0.61 -18.43 7.46
CA THR A 140 -0.05 -19.22 6.41
C THR A 140 0.02 -18.52 5.05
N ARG A 141 -0.39 -17.24 5.00
CA ARG A 141 -0.35 -16.46 3.76
C ARG A 141 1.06 -16.17 3.26
N LEU A 142 1.99 -15.91 4.17
CA LEU A 142 3.40 -15.72 3.79
C LEU A 142 4.02 -17.02 3.25
N GLY A 143 3.70 -18.19 3.81
CA GLY A 143 4.15 -19.48 3.31
C GLY A 143 3.66 -19.76 1.88
N GLU A 144 2.36 -19.53 1.61
CA GLU A 144 1.77 -19.67 0.28
C GLU A 144 2.42 -18.71 -0.73
N LEU A 145 2.61 -17.45 -0.35
CA LEU A 145 3.26 -16.45 -1.20
C LEU A 145 4.74 -16.74 -1.42
N SER A 146 5.46 -17.18 -0.39
CA SER A 146 6.88 -17.52 -0.47
C SER A 146 7.13 -18.64 -1.47
N ALA A 147 6.26 -19.67 -1.50
CA ALA A 147 6.33 -20.74 -2.49
C ALA A 147 6.17 -20.20 -3.93
N ARG A 148 5.34 -19.18 -4.12
CA ARG A 148 5.09 -18.59 -5.45
C ARG A 148 6.26 -17.74 -5.96
N ILE A 149 6.90 -16.95 -5.08
CA ILE A 149 7.97 -16.01 -5.47
C ILE A 149 9.37 -16.62 -5.37
N SER A 150 9.50 -17.86 -4.89
CA SER A 150 10.78 -18.56 -4.78
C SER A 150 11.42 -18.70 -6.17
N GLY A 151 12.62 -18.14 -6.34
CA GLY A 151 13.36 -18.16 -7.62
C GLY A 151 12.88 -17.16 -8.67
N ALA A 152 11.93 -16.27 -8.34
CA ALA A 152 11.45 -15.20 -9.22
C ALA A 152 11.76 -13.83 -8.65
N ASP A 153 11.99 -12.85 -9.52
CA ASP A 153 12.16 -11.46 -9.10
C ASP A 153 10.82 -10.79 -8.75
N TRP A 154 9.78 -11.07 -9.53
CA TRP A 154 8.45 -10.51 -9.42
C TRP A 154 7.37 -11.59 -9.53
N LEU A 155 6.14 -11.26 -9.16
CA LEU A 155 5.01 -12.20 -9.07
C LEU A 155 4.70 -12.92 -10.39
N ASP A 156 4.87 -12.22 -11.53
CA ASP A 156 4.52 -12.75 -12.85
C ASP A 156 5.53 -12.29 -13.93
N GLY A 157 6.81 -12.44 -13.66
CA GLY A 157 7.90 -12.14 -14.59
C GLY A 157 8.45 -10.73 -14.44
N ALA A 158 7.84 -9.72 -15.05
CA ALA A 158 8.24 -8.31 -14.93
C ALA A 158 7.49 -7.61 -13.79
N PHE A 159 8.10 -6.53 -13.26
CA PHE A 159 7.44 -5.67 -12.28
C PHE A 159 6.11 -5.12 -12.82
N SER A 160 5.08 -5.15 -11.97
CA SER A 160 3.73 -4.70 -12.34
C SER A 160 3.03 -3.98 -11.18
N ALA A 161 1.83 -3.47 -11.43
CA ALA A 161 0.94 -2.94 -10.40
C ALA A 161 0.59 -3.98 -9.33
N GLY A 162 0.60 -5.28 -9.68
CA GLY A 162 0.45 -6.38 -8.71
C GLY A 162 1.58 -6.40 -7.70
N ASP A 163 2.82 -6.23 -8.13
CA ASP A 163 4.01 -6.17 -7.26
C ASP A 163 3.99 -4.89 -6.40
N LEU A 164 3.66 -3.74 -7.00
CA LEU A 164 3.52 -2.49 -6.27
C LEU A 164 2.54 -2.63 -5.09
N MET A 165 1.37 -3.20 -5.34
CA MET A 165 0.37 -3.43 -4.31
C MET A 165 0.85 -4.44 -3.27
N MET A 166 1.44 -5.56 -3.69
CA MET A 166 1.93 -6.60 -2.81
C MET A 166 3.06 -6.10 -1.90
N VAL A 167 4.06 -5.42 -2.45
CA VAL A 167 5.17 -4.84 -1.68
C VAL A 167 4.63 -3.88 -0.62
N THR A 168 3.72 -2.97 -0.99
CA THR A 168 3.17 -2.00 -0.02
C THR A 168 2.34 -2.63 1.10
N VAL A 169 1.72 -3.77 0.84
CA VAL A 169 1.02 -4.56 1.85
C VAL A 169 2.01 -5.25 2.79
N LEU A 170 3.01 -5.94 2.24
CA LEU A 170 4.00 -6.71 3.01
C LEU A 170 4.88 -5.82 3.90
N ARG A 171 5.22 -4.61 3.45
CA ARG A 171 5.98 -3.62 4.23
C ARG A 171 5.37 -3.32 5.61
N ARG A 172 4.07 -3.52 5.79
CA ARG A 172 3.41 -3.36 7.10
C ARG A 172 3.96 -4.32 8.15
N LEU A 173 4.60 -5.40 7.71
CA LEU A 173 5.24 -6.40 8.58
C LEU A 173 6.68 -6.07 8.97
N ASN A 174 7.30 -5.01 8.44
CA ASN A 174 8.72 -4.65 8.70
C ASN A 174 9.08 -4.53 10.20
N THR A 175 8.11 -4.29 11.08
CA THR A 175 8.33 -4.16 12.53
C THR A 175 7.81 -5.36 13.33
N SER A 176 7.29 -6.39 12.68
CA SER A 176 6.69 -7.54 13.35
C SER A 176 7.66 -8.71 13.59
N GLY A 177 8.80 -8.74 12.89
CA GLY A 177 9.73 -9.88 12.85
C GLY A 177 9.27 -11.02 11.95
N LEU A 178 8.02 -11.02 11.44
CA LEU A 178 7.48 -12.12 10.63
C LEU A 178 8.11 -12.22 9.25
N LEU A 179 8.60 -11.11 8.69
CA LEU A 179 9.30 -11.16 7.40
C LEU A 179 10.63 -11.90 7.48
N ASP A 180 11.30 -11.90 8.64
CA ASP A 180 12.58 -12.58 8.84
C ASP A 180 12.44 -14.10 8.74
N GLU A 181 11.23 -14.63 8.98
CA GLU A 181 10.91 -16.06 8.83
C GLU A 181 10.85 -16.47 7.34
N TYR A 182 10.76 -15.49 6.39
CA TYR A 182 10.56 -15.73 4.95
C TYR A 182 11.57 -14.93 4.11
N PRO A 183 12.84 -15.39 4.01
CA PRO A 183 13.90 -14.63 3.32
C PRO A 183 13.57 -14.25 1.87
N ALA A 184 12.84 -15.10 1.13
CA ALA A 184 12.41 -14.82 -0.24
C ALA A 184 11.44 -13.61 -0.30
N ILE A 185 10.51 -13.52 0.67
CA ILE A 185 9.59 -12.38 0.77
C ILE A 185 10.34 -11.12 1.21
N ALA A 186 11.25 -11.23 2.19
CA ALA A 186 12.05 -10.11 2.63
C ALA A 186 12.89 -9.53 1.47
N ALA A 187 13.53 -10.38 0.67
CA ALA A 187 14.27 -9.98 -0.52
C ALA A 187 13.37 -9.34 -1.59
N TYR A 188 12.16 -9.87 -1.79
CA TYR A 188 11.18 -9.31 -2.70
C TYR A 188 10.73 -7.91 -2.26
N VAL A 189 10.42 -7.71 -0.98
CA VAL A 189 10.07 -6.39 -0.44
C VAL A 189 11.23 -5.41 -0.61
N ALA A 190 12.45 -5.82 -0.24
CA ALA A 190 13.65 -4.98 -0.37
C ALA A 190 13.91 -4.57 -1.83
N ARG A 191 13.66 -5.45 -2.80
CA ARG A 191 13.77 -5.15 -4.24
C ARG A 191 12.75 -4.09 -4.65
N GLY A 192 11.51 -4.17 -4.18
CA GLY A 192 10.49 -3.15 -4.41
C GLY A 192 10.88 -1.80 -3.81
N GLU A 193 11.36 -1.80 -2.57
CA GLU A 193 11.82 -0.59 -1.86
C GLU A 193 13.09 0.03 -2.50
N ALA A 194 13.87 -0.76 -3.20
CA ALA A 194 15.06 -0.28 -3.92
C ALA A 194 14.72 0.50 -5.21
N ARG A 195 13.49 0.40 -5.72
CA ARG A 195 13.08 1.11 -6.94
C ARG A 195 13.14 2.63 -6.74
N PRO A 196 13.73 3.38 -7.69
CA PRO A 196 13.86 4.83 -7.56
C PRO A 196 12.51 5.55 -7.37
N ALA A 197 11.46 5.09 -8.06
CA ALA A 197 10.11 5.65 -7.95
C ALA A 197 9.52 5.42 -6.54
N PHE A 198 9.73 4.24 -5.95
CA PHE A 198 9.30 4.00 -4.56
C PHE A 198 10.00 4.95 -3.60
N ARG A 199 11.32 5.13 -3.73
CA ARG A 199 12.09 6.03 -2.85
C ARG A 199 11.57 7.46 -2.93
N ARG A 200 11.34 8.00 -4.14
CA ARG A 200 10.75 9.34 -4.30
C ARG A 200 9.39 9.45 -3.64
N ALA A 201 8.51 8.47 -3.86
CA ALA A 201 7.18 8.45 -3.25
C ALA A 201 7.23 8.39 -1.72
N PHE A 202 8.11 7.57 -1.17
CA PHE A 202 8.31 7.43 0.27
C PHE A 202 8.91 8.71 0.89
N ASP A 203 9.95 9.27 0.28
CA ASP A 203 10.60 10.50 0.75
C ASP A 203 9.61 11.68 0.71
N ALA A 204 8.78 11.79 -0.34
CA ALA A 204 7.73 12.80 -0.44
C ALA A 204 6.67 12.66 0.67
N GLN A 205 6.29 11.43 1.04
CA GLN A 205 5.38 11.19 2.15
C GLN A 205 6.02 11.53 3.51
N LEU A 206 7.29 11.16 3.70
CA LEU A 206 8.05 11.46 4.92
C LEU A 206 8.27 12.97 5.10
N ALA A 207 8.49 13.71 4.01
CA ALA A 207 8.71 15.15 4.05
C ALA A 207 7.50 15.91 4.64
N VAL A 208 6.28 15.45 4.42
CA VAL A 208 5.07 16.03 5.01
C VAL A 208 5.14 15.97 6.54
N LEU A 209 5.50 14.82 7.11
CA LEU A 209 5.58 14.65 8.56
C LEU A 209 6.67 15.53 9.19
N THR A 210 7.82 15.64 8.52
CA THR A 210 8.95 16.46 9.03
C THR A 210 8.67 17.96 8.96
N ALA A 211 7.88 18.42 7.99
CA ALA A 211 7.44 19.81 7.89
C ALA A 211 6.47 20.17 9.03
N THR A 212 5.49 19.30 9.30
CA THR A 212 4.49 19.51 10.37
C THR A 212 5.10 19.50 11.77
N ALA A 213 6.20 18.72 11.99
CA ALA A 213 6.89 18.68 13.28
C ALA A 213 7.72 19.95 13.60
N ARG A 214 7.92 20.83 12.64
CA ARG A 214 8.68 22.10 12.77
C ARG A 214 7.80 23.33 12.89
N SER A 215 6.50 23.21 12.67
CA SER A 215 5.48 24.26 12.81
C SER A 215 4.76 24.16 14.15
#